data_ce481553ca1f49e13659d4aab114a6d5
#
_entry.id   ce481553ca1f49e13659d4aab114a6d5
#
_cell.length_a   1.000
_cell.length_b   1.000
_cell.length_c   1.000
_cell.angle_alpha   90.00
_cell.angle_beta   90.00
_cell.angle_gamma   90.00
#
_symmetry.space_group_name_H-M   'P 1'
#
loop_
_entity.id
_entity.type
_entity.pdbx_description
1 polymer ?
#
loop_
_entity_poly.entity_id
_entity_poly.type
_entity_poly.pdbx_seq_one_letter_code
_entity_poly.pdbx_strand_id
1 'polypeptide(L)'
;MKLYHFEEKKPFYYTQLAPYRYEGDTLRSLPLVIEAQYRALAEIPHSGIAATTDLGNPTCIHPARKREVGERLAFLALANDYGVTGLPAPAPVYKSMERDGNKLVLTFDNLPVRAQNGVDSFVAFGPEGYCRPGGFEIAGEDRVFHPAVANFKYWDNRIEVSSDRVPDPVAVRYAFRNYCPEANVMTTMGQPLVPFRTDDWPLDDIGRIR
;
A
#
# COMPACT_ATOMS: atom_id res chain seq x y z
N MET A 1 -6.54 -35.78 -4.70
CA MET A 1 -5.59 -36.32 -3.71
C MET A 1 -5.28 -35.22 -2.71
N LYS A 2 -5.82 -35.32 -1.47
CA LYS A 2 -5.51 -34.35 -0.41
C LYS A 2 -4.13 -34.71 0.14
N LEU A 3 -3.11 -33.97 -0.26
CA LEU A 3 -1.71 -34.20 0.17
C LEU A 3 -1.48 -33.84 1.66
N TYR A 4 -2.37 -33.05 2.25
CA TYR A 4 -2.32 -32.64 3.66
C TYR A 4 -3.72 -32.61 4.21
N HIS A 5 -3.92 -33.02 5.48
CA HIS A 5 -5.13 -32.78 6.22
C HIS A 5 -5.15 -31.30 6.63
N PHE A 6 -5.69 -30.43 5.77
CA PHE A 6 -5.96 -29.05 6.14
C PHE A 6 -7.12 -29.04 7.13
N GLU A 7 -6.82 -28.78 8.38
CA GLU A 7 -7.84 -28.32 9.32
C GLU A 7 -8.24 -26.90 8.88
N GLU A 8 -9.53 -26.64 8.78
CA GLU A 8 -10.12 -25.38 8.25
C GLU A 8 -9.72 -24.12 9.04
N LYS A 9 -8.94 -24.27 10.12
CA LYS A 9 -8.59 -23.21 11.05
C LYS A 9 -7.10 -22.88 11.12
N LYS A 10 -6.25 -23.46 10.26
CA LYS A 10 -4.82 -23.12 10.29
C LYS A 10 -4.59 -21.74 9.68
N PRO A 11 -3.91 -20.84 10.39
CA PRO A 11 -3.60 -19.53 9.83
C PRO A 11 -2.60 -19.65 8.68
N PHE A 12 -2.75 -18.78 7.70
CA PHE A 12 -1.85 -18.68 6.54
C PHE A 12 -1.38 -17.24 6.38
N TYR A 13 -0.17 -16.95 6.83
CA TYR A 13 0.45 -15.64 6.70
C TYR A 13 1.52 -15.66 5.62
N TYR A 14 1.52 -14.66 4.77
CA TYR A 14 2.47 -14.55 3.67
C TYR A 14 2.97 -13.11 3.51
N THR A 15 3.98 -12.95 2.68
CA THR A 15 4.65 -11.66 2.48
C THR A 15 4.23 -11.08 1.14
N GLN A 16 3.88 -9.79 1.13
CA GLN A 16 3.75 -9.01 -0.09
C GLN A 16 5.06 -9.11 -0.88
N LEU A 17 4.98 -9.21 -2.21
CA LEU A 17 6.16 -9.17 -3.05
C LEU A 17 6.83 -7.79 -2.95
N ALA A 18 8.13 -7.78 -2.63
CA ALA A 18 8.85 -6.54 -2.35
C ALA A 18 9.13 -5.73 -3.61
N PRO A 19 9.14 -4.38 -3.54
CA PRO A 19 9.50 -3.52 -4.66
C PRO A 19 10.91 -3.79 -5.19
N TYR A 20 11.00 -3.98 -6.52
CA TYR A 20 12.25 -4.24 -7.23
C TYR A 20 12.06 -3.85 -8.71
N ARG A 21 13.14 -3.53 -9.42
CA ARG A 21 13.12 -3.16 -10.84
C ARG A 21 12.97 -4.38 -11.77
N TYR A 22 11.93 -5.20 -11.61
CA TYR A 22 11.76 -6.48 -12.31
C TYR A 22 12.06 -6.41 -13.81
N GLU A 23 11.43 -5.50 -14.53
CA GLU A 23 11.58 -5.31 -15.98
C GLU A 23 11.81 -3.83 -16.30
N GLY A 24 11.99 -3.03 -15.25
CA GLY A 24 12.06 -1.59 -15.24
C GLY A 24 11.21 -1.01 -14.12
N ASP A 25 11.66 0.05 -13.48
CA ASP A 25 10.99 0.66 -12.32
C ASP A 25 9.64 1.31 -12.68
N THR A 26 9.46 1.74 -13.92
CA THR A 26 8.23 2.37 -14.41
C THR A 26 7.14 1.39 -14.82
N LEU A 27 7.47 0.11 -15.03
CA LEU A 27 6.48 -0.92 -15.34
C LEU A 27 5.61 -1.26 -14.14
N ARG A 28 4.46 -1.89 -14.40
CA ARG A 28 3.39 -2.10 -13.41
C ARG A 28 3.07 -3.57 -13.14
N SER A 29 3.97 -4.50 -13.48
CA SER A 29 3.78 -5.93 -13.22
C SER A 29 3.69 -6.23 -11.72
N LEU A 30 4.56 -5.64 -10.91
CA LEU A 30 4.56 -5.83 -9.45
C LEU A 30 3.25 -5.37 -8.78
N PRO A 31 2.77 -4.13 -8.96
CA PRO A 31 1.56 -3.69 -8.27
C PRO A 31 0.32 -4.52 -8.65
N LEU A 32 0.27 -5.10 -9.85
CA LEU A 32 -0.79 -6.05 -10.22
C LEU A 32 -0.69 -7.37 -9.45
N VAL A 33 0.53 -7.88 -9.22
CA VAL A 33 0.73 -9.04 -8.35
C VAL A 33 0.33 -8.71 -6.92
N ILE A 34 0.66 -7.52 -6.44
CA ILE A 34 0.25 -7.06 -5.10
C ILE A 34 -1.28 -6.97 -5.00
N GLU A 35 -1.97 -6.40 -6.00
CA GLU A 35 -3.44 -6.43 -6.05
C GLU A 35 -4.00 -7.85 -5.92
N ALA A 36 -3.45 -8.80 -6.68
CA ALA A 36 -3.87 -10.20 -6.61
C ALA A 36 -3.60 -10.82 -5.24
N GLN A 37 -2.44 -10.51 -4.62
CA GLN A 37 -2.12 -10.96 -3.28
C GLN A 37 -3.13 -10.44 -2.24
N TYR A 38 -3.53 -9.16 -2.31
CA TYR A 38 -4.52 -8.59 -1.38
C TYR A 38 -5.94 -9.09 -1.66
N ARG A 39 -6.31 -9.33 -2.92
CA ARG A 39 -7.60 -9.98 -3.26
C ARG A 39 -7.69 -11.39 -2.70
N ALA A 40 -6.60 -12.14 -2.67
CA ALA A 40 -6.56 -13.49 -2.12
C ALA A 40 -6.94 -13.57 -0.63
N LEU A 41 -6.80 -12.49 0.13
CA LEU A 41 -7.23 -12.43 1.53
C LEU A 41 -8.74 -12.65 1.69
N ALA A 42 -9.55 -12.25 0.72
CA ALA A 42 -10.99 -12.49 0.73
C ALA A 42 -11.38 -13.95 0.44
N GLU A 43 -10.49 -14.68 -0.25
CA GLU A 43 -10.73 -16.06 -0.67
C GLU A 43 -10.10 -17.09 0.28
N ILE A 44 -9.05 -16.71 0.99
CA ILE A 44 -8.31 -17.62 1.88
C ILE A 44 -8.67 -17.32 3.34
N PRO A 45 -9.48 -18.17 4.00
CA PRO A 45 -9.83 -17.98 5.40
C PRO A 45 -8.58 -17.96 6.31
N HIS A 46 -8.65 -17.22 7.40
CA HIS A 46 -7.56 -17.11 8.39
C HIS A 46 -6.21 -16.75 7.77
N SER A 47 -6.20 -15.88 6.77
CA SER A 47 -4.99 -15.41 6.11
C SER A 47 -4.64 -13.98 6.50
N GLY A 48 -3.38 -13.62 6.27
CA GLY A 48 -2.88 -12.25 6.43
C GLY A 48 -1.61 -12.02 5.62
N ILE A 49 -1.34 -10.77 5.29
CA ILE A 49 -0.20 -10.38 4.46
C ILE A 49 0.65 -9.33 5.17
N ALA A 50 1.96 -9.59 5.24
CA ALA A 50 2.94 -8.61 5.70
C ALA A 50 3.32 -7.69 4.54
N ALA A 51 2.98 -6.42 4.65
CA ALA A 51 3.32 -5.42 3.65
C ALA A 51 4.84 -5.16 3.59
N THR A 52 5.36 -4.86 2.41
CA THR A 52 6.80 -4.62 2.16
C THR A 52 7.07 -3.42 1.26
N THR A 53 6.11 -2.53 1.10
CA THR A 53 6.23 -1.35 0.22
C THR A 53 7.48 -0.52 0.51
N ASP A 54 7.87 -0.41 1.77
CA ASP A 54 9.04 0.33 2.28
C ASP A 54 10.35 -0.49 2.33
N LEU A 55 10.31 -1.78 2.01
CA LEU A 55 11.43 -2.70 2.20
C LEU A 55 12.13 -3.08 0.90
N GLY A 56 11.66 -2.58 -0.23
CA GLY A 56 12.21 -2.88 -1.55
C GLY A 56 13.66 -2.42 -1.74
N ASN A 57 14.31 -3.01 -2.76
CA ASN A 57 15.65 -2.62 -3.18
C ASN A 57 15.74 -2.64 -4.71
N PRO A 58 16.23 -1.57 -5.37
CA PRO A 58 16.23 -1.50 -6.84
C PRO A 58 17.17 -2.49 -7.52
N THR A 59 18.19 -2.96 -6.82
CA THR A 59 19.27 -3.79 -7.38
C THR A 59 19.32 -5.21 -6.82
N CYS A 60 18.53 -5.49 -5.76
CA CYS A 60 18.48 -6.82 -5.16
C CYS A 60 17.02 -7.19 -4.86
N ILE A 61 16.54 -8.26 -5.52
CA ILE A 61 15.18 -8.79 -5.30
C ILE A 61 14.99 -9.34 -3.86
N HIS A 62 16.08 -9.63 -3.17
CA HIS A 62 16.09 -10.11 -1.79
C HIS A 62 16.46 -8.97 -0.84
N PRO A 63 15.51 -8.14 -0.41
CA PRO A 63 15.82 -7.00 0.46
C PRO A 63 16.46 -7.46 1.78
N ALA A 64 17.42 -6.69 2.27
CA ALA A 64 18.20 -7.05 3.46
C ALA A 64 17.40 -6.93 4.77
N ARG A 65 16.37 -6.07 4.81
CA ARG A 65 15.56 -5.77 5.99
C ARG A 65 14.58 -6.90 6.34
N LYS A 66 15.09 -8.10 6.61
CA LYS A 66 14.29 -9.32 6.90
C LYS A 66 13.62 -9.28 8.27
N ARG A 67 14.20 -8.56 9.22
CA ARG A 67 13.67 -8.41 10.57
C ARG A 67 12.27 -7.79 10.53
N GLU A 68 12.10 -6.70 9.80
CA GLU A 68 10.81 -6.00 9.68
C GLU A 68 9.73 -6.88 9.04
N VAL A 69 10.11 -7.72 8.08
CA VAL A 69 9.19 -8.71 7.49
C VAL A 69 8.75 -9.72 8.55
N GLY A 70 9.70 -10.26 9.31
CA GLY A 70 9.42 -11.22 10.39
C GLY A 70 8.54 -10.61 11.50
N GLU A 71 8.82 -9.39 11.91
CA GLU A 71 8.03 -8.65 12.90
C GLU A 71 6.58 -8.43 12.41
N ARG A 72 6.38 -8.05 11.14
CA ARG A 72 5.03 -7.86 10.56
C ARG A 72 4.24 -9.17 10.49
N LEU A 73 4.88 -10.28 10.13
CA LEU A 73 4.26 -11.61 10.19
C LEU A 73 3.91 -12.01 11.61
N ALA A 74 4.81 -11.75 12.58
CA ALA A 74 4.55 -12.03 13.98
C ALA A 74 3.39 -11.19 14.55
N PHE A 75 3.29 -9.90 14.18
CA PHE A 75 2.18 -9.04 14.59
C PHE A 75 0.83 -9.55 14.06
N LEU A 76 0.78 -10.04 12.83
CA LEU A 76 -0.43 -10.66 12.27
C LEU A 76 -0.85 -11.89 13.10
N ALA A 77 0.09 -12.79 13.37
CA ALA A 77 -0.19 -13.98 14.18
C ALA A 77 -0.63 -13.61 15.61
N LEU A 78 0.11 -12.72 16.27
CA LEU A 78 -0.21 -12.27 17.63
C LEU A 78 -1.60 -11.62 17.72
N ALA A 79 -1.96 -10.79 16.74
CA ALA A 79 -3.26 -10.13 16.72
C ALA A 79 -4.40 -11.10 16.43
N ASN A 80 -4.24 -11.94 15.40
CA ASN A 80 -5.34 -12.76 14.88
C ASN A 80 -5.53 -14.08 15.64
N ASP A 81 -4.44 -14.73 16.06
CA ASP A 81 -4.49 -16.07 16.67
C ASP A 81 -4.34 -16.02 18.20
N TYR A 82 -3.63 -15.03 18.71
CA TYR A 82 -3.36 -14.91 20.15
C TYR A 82 -4.13 -13.78 20.84
N GLY A 83 -4.94 -13.01 20.10
CA GLY A 83 -5.78 -11.95 20.64
C GLY A 83 -5.03 -10.75 21.23
N VAL A 84 -3.76 -10.56 20.87
CA VAL A 84 -2.98 -9.41 21.35
C VAL A 84 -3.44 -8.15 20.63
N THR A 85 -3.87 -7.16 21.40
CA THR A 85 -4.38 -5.87 20.88
C THR A 85 -3.30 -4.79 20.84
N GLY A 86 -3.53 -3.73 20.04
CA GLY A 86 -2.61 -2.58 19.97
C GLY A 86 -1.35 -2.83 19.15
N LEU A 87 -1.30 -3.91 18.37
CA LEU A 87 -0.20 -4.20 17.47
C LEU A 87 -0.39 -3.48 16.12
N PRO A 88 0.71 -3.15 15.41
CA PRO A 88 0.64 -2.56 14.08
C PRO A 88 0.33 -3.64 13.02
N ALA A 89 -0.91 -4.11 12.99
CA ALA A 89 -1.37 -5.12 12.03
C ALA A 89 -2.88 -5.01 11.85
N PRO A 90 -3.38 -5.18 10.61
CA PRO A 90 -2.66 -5.24 9.33
C PRO A 90 -2.21 -3.88 8.79
N ALA A 91 -1.54 -3.86 7.62
CA ALA A 91 -1.15 -2.63 6.95
C ALA A 91 -2.35 -1.86 6.38
N PRO A 92 -2.29 -0.51 6.26
CA PRO A 92 -3.37 0.29 5.70
C PRO A 92 -3.55 0.00 4.20
N VAL A 93 -4.81 -0.15 3.80
CA VAL A 93 -5.23 -0.37 2.41
C VAL A 93 -6.22 0.70 1.98
N TYR A 94 -6.19 1.07 0.69
CA TYR A 94 -7.18 1.97 0.11
C TYR A 94 -8.59 1.42 0.27
N LYS A 95 -9.52 2.30 0.66
CA LYS A 95 -10.94 1.96 0.84
C LYS A 95 -11.83 2.65 -0.18
N SER A 96 -11.80 3.97 -0.21
CA SER A 96 -12.66 4.77 -1.10
C SER A 96 -12.07 6.14 -1.35
N MET A 97 -12.60 6.82 -2.35
CA MET A 97 -12.30 8.22 -2.62
C MET A 97 -13.56 9.03 -2.85
N GLU A 98 -13.48 10.32 -2.58
CA GLU A 98 -14.47 11.33 -2.94
C GLU A 98 -13.77 12.49 -3.66
N ARG A 99 -14.50 13.18 -4.54
CA ARG A 99 -13.99 14.37 -5.19
C ARG A 99 -14.38 15.62 -4.41
N ASP A 100 -13.41 16.50 -4.17
CA ASP A 100 -13.59 17.81 -3.56
C ASP A 100 -12.96 18.88 -4.46
N GLY A 101 -13.76 19.44 -5.36
CA GLY A 101 -13.29 20.38 -6.37
C GLY A 101 -12.24 19.78 -7.30
N ASN A 102 -11.03 20.32 -7.29
CA ASN A 102 -9.87 19.87 -8.07
C ASN A 102 -9.00 18.84 -7.33
N LYS A 103 -9.50 18.25 -6.24
CA LYS A 103 -8.79 17.26 -5.42
C LYS A 103 -9.57 15.97 -5.35
N LEU A 104 -8.86 14.88 -5.08
CA LEU A 104 -9.42 13.61 -4.63
C LEU A 104 -9.03 13.35 -3.19
N VAL A 105 -10.01 13.01 -2.35
CA VAL A 105 -9.86 12.74 -0.93
C VAL A 105 -9.98 11.24 -0.71
N LEU A 106 -8.92 10.62 -0.21
CA LEU A 106 -8.79 9.19 -0.05
C LEU A 106 -9.05 8.76 1.38
N THR A 107 -9.75 7.65 1.57
CA THR A 107 -9.95 6.97 2.84
C THR A 107 -9.32 5.59 2.82
N PHE A 108 -9.01 5.06 4.01
CA PHE A 108 -8.27 3.82 4.17
C PHE A 108 -8.87 2.94 5.26
N ASP A 109 -8.77 1.63 5.11
CA ASP A 109 -9.00 0.66 6.16
C ASP A 109 -7.69 0.29 6.88
N ASN A 110 -7.80 -0.38 8.02
CA ASN A 110 -6.68 -0.85 8.84
C ASN A 110 -5.81 0.28 9.42
N LEU A 111 -6.38 1.43 9.65
CA LEU A 111 -5.67 2.50 10.34
C LEU A 111 -5.60 2.21 11.84
N PRO A 112 -4.49 2.59 12.52
CA PRO A 112 -4.42 2.51 13.97
C PRO A 112 -5.61 3.23 14.59
N VAL A 113 -6.20 2.64 15.63
CA VAL A 113 -7.22 3.33 16.42
C VAL A 113 -6.56 4.57 16.98
N ARG A 114 -7.14 5.73 16.69
CA ARG A 114 -6.63 7.01 17.13
C ARG A 114 -6.47 6.98 18.66
N ALA A 115 -5.25 7.11 19.13
CA ALA A 115 -5.05 7.34 20.55
C ALA A 115 -5.81 8.62 20.94
N GLN A 116 -6.45 8.64 22.09
CA GLN A 116 -7.29 9.76 22.59
C GLN A 116 -6.57 11.12 22.57
N ASN A 117 -5.27 11.14 22.29
CA ASN A 117 -4.38 12.30 22.31
C ASN A 117 -4.09 12.90 20.92
N GLY A 118 -4.82 12.55 19.87
CA GLY A 118 -4.74 13.24 18.57
C GLY A 118 -3.49 12.94 17.73
N VAL A 119 -2.81 11.84 17.95
CA VAL A 119 -1.67 11.44 17.12
C VAL A 119 -2.18 10.98 15.75
N ASP A 120 -1.60 11.54 14.69
CA ASP A 120 -1.97 11.26 13.31
C ASP A 120 -1.73 9.80 12.94
N SER A 121 -2.66 9.22 12.18
CA SER A 121 -2.55 7.83 11.74
C SER A 121 -1.51 7.65 10.64
N PHE A 122 -1.20 8.70 9.87
CA PHE A 122 -0.22 8.69 8.80
C PHE A 122 0.95 9.62 9.06
N VAL A 123 2.13 9.17 8.62
CA VAL A 123 3.36 9.94 8.52
C VAL A 123 4.04 9.65 7.19
N ALA A 124 4.91 10.54 6.75
CA ALA A 124 5.78 10.31 5.60
C ALA A 124 7.23 10.56 6.02
N PHE A 125 8.09 9.60 5.69
CA PHE A 125 9.51 9.66 6.02
C PHE A 125 10.39 9.73 4.76
N GLY A 126 11.38 10.61 4.81
CA GLY A 126 12.46 10.67 3.85
C GLY A 126 13.82 10.53 4.56
N PRO A 127 14.93 10.65 3.81
CA PRO A 127 16.29 10.50 4.37
C PRO A 127 16.60 11.44 5.52
N GLU A 128 15.97 12.61 5.55
CA GLU A 128 16.19 13.67 6.55
C GLU A 128 15.08 13.72 7.64
N GLY A 129 14.20 12.72 7.71
CA GLY A 129 13.10 12.64 8.66
C GLY A 129 11.73 12.86 8.04
N TYR A 130 10.82 13.55 8.76
CA TYR A 130 9.47 13.82 8.25
C TYR A 130 9.48 14.68 7.00
N CYS A 131 8.72 14.27 5.99
CA CYS A 131 8.63 14.95 4.72
C CYS A 131 7.18 14.93 4.17
N ARG A 132 6.99 15.46 2.96
CA ARG A 132 5.69 15.37 2.28
C ARG A 132 5.42 13.94 1.80
N PRO A 133 4.14 13.50 1.80
CA PRO A 133 3.74 12.25 1.18
C PRO A 133 4.11 12.24 -0.31
N GLY A 134 4.78 11.20 -0.75
CA GLY A 134 5.21 11.00 -2.13
C GLY A 134 4.68 9.70 -2.73
N GLY A 135 4.96 9.47 -4.01
CA GLY A 135 4.56 8.26 -4.71
C GLY A 135 3.13 8.26 -5.24
N PHE A 136 2.46 9.42 -5.27
CA PHE A 136 1.11 9.59 -5.82
C PHE A 136 1.15 10.08 -7.26
N GLU A 137 0.22 9.55 -8.07
CA GLU A 137 -0.07 9.98 -9.43
C GLU A 137 -1.58 10.17 -9.57
N ILE A 138 -2.02 11.15 -10.34
CA ILE A 138 -3.43 11.52 -10.53
C ILE A 138 -3.74 11.71 -12.01
N ALA A 139 -4.94 11.34 -12.45
CA ALA A 139 -5.40 11.48 -13.83
C ALA A 139 -6.82 12.04 -13.92
N GLY A 140 -7.11 12.71 -15.02
CA GLY A 140 -8.45 13.08 -15.47
C GLY A 140 -9.08 12.00 -16.36
N GLU A 141 -10.16 12.35 -17.04
CA GLU A 141 -10.86 11.47 -18.00
C GLU A 141 -9.98 11.06 -19.21
N ASP A 142 -8.92 11.82 -19.48
CA ASP A 142 -7.92 11.51 -20.51
C ASP A 142 -7.04 10.30 -20.18
N ARG A 143 -7.12 9.81 -18.91
CA ARG A 143 -6.35 8.68 -18.38
C ARG A 143 -4.84 8.87 -18.37
N VAL A 144 -4.38 10.10 -18.50
CA VAL A 144 -2.95 10.43 -18.43
C VAL A 144 -2.57 10.73 -17.00
N PHE A 145 -1.72 9.88 -16.41
CA PHE A 145 -1.27 10.07 -15.04
C PHE A 145 -0.15 11.09 -14.95
N HIS A 146 -0.30 12.05 -14.04
CA HIS A 146 0.68 13.06 -13.69
C HIS A 146 1.10 12.93 -12.23
N PRO A 147 2.35 13.26 -11.87
CA PRO A 147 2.75 13.38 -10.48
C PRO A 147 1.81 14.29 -9.70
N ALA A 148 1.48 13.89 -8.50
CA ALA A 148 0.52 14.59 -7.66
C ALA A 148 1.12 15.00 -6.33
N VAL A 149 0.61 16.12 -5.79
CA VAL A 149 0.85 16.57 -4.43
C VAL A 149 -0.15 15.89 -3.52
N ALA A 150 0.34 15.25 -2.46
CA ALA A 150 -0.50 14.67 -1.43
C ALA A 150 -0.31 15.41 -0.10
N ASN A 151 -1.40 15.56 0.65
CA ASN A 151 -1.41 16.16 1.98
C ASN A 151 -2.23 15.33 2.94
N PHE A 152 -1.75 15.14 4.17
CA PHE A 152 -2.52 14.49 5.22
C PHE A 152 -3.59 15.42 5.76
N LYS A 153 -4.82 14.90 5.85
CA LYS A 153 -5.89 15.52 6.63
C LYS A 153 -5.83 14.92 8.04
N TYR A 154 -5.06 15.54 8.90
CA TYR A 154 -4.71 15.02 10.22
C TYR A 154 -5.91 14.69 11.11
N TRP A 155 -7.04 15.39 10.96
CA TRP A 155 -8.18 15.24 11.86
C TRP A 155 -9.08 14.04 11.52
N ASP A 156 -9.05 13.54 10.30
CA ASP A 156 -9.96 12.49 9.80
C ASP A 156 -9.26 11.33 9.08
N ASN A 157 -7.93 11.24 9.21
CA ASN A 157 -7.13 10.13 8.67
C ASN A 157 -7.28 9.94 7.15
N ARG A 158 -7.42 11.03 6.42
CA ARG A 158 -7.55 11.05 4.97
C ARG A 158 -6.29 11.62 4.32
N ILE A 159 -6.16 11.34 3.03
CA ILE A 159 -5.11 11.94 2.19
C ILE A 159 -5.80 12.69 1.05
N GLU A 160 -5.52 14.00 0.95
CA GLU A 160 -5.90 14.79 -0.22
C GLU A 160 -4.82 14.70 -1.28
N VAL A 161 -5.23 14.48 -2.54
CA VAL A 161 -4.33 14.37 -3.69
C VAL A 161 -4.78 15.33 -4.78
N SER A 162 -3.86 16.12 -5.33
CA SER A 162 -4.14 17.09 -6.40
C SER A 162 -2.94 17.29 -7.31
N SER A 163 -3.18 17.85 -8.49
CA SER A 163 -2.14 18.30 -9.43
C SER A 163 -2.64 19.48 -10.23
N ASP A 164 -1.80 20.51 -10.39
CA ASP A 164 -2.13 21.66 -11.25
C ASP A 164 -2.31 21.27 -12.72
N ARG A 165 -1.81 20.09 -13.11
CA ARG A 165 -1.97 19.55 -14.47
C ARG A 165 -3.29 18.83 -14.67
N VAL A 166 -4.04 18.55 -13.60
CA VAL A 166 -5.29 17.76 -13.64
C VAL A 166 -6.36 18.50 -12.85
N PRO A 167 -7.00 19.53 -13.46
CA PRO A 167 -8.01 20.33 -12.78
C PRO A 167 -9.30 19.54 -12.45
N ASP A 168 -9.58 18.50 -13.26
CA ASP A 168 -10.75 17.64 -13.13
C ASP A 168 -10.32 16.18 -12.90
N PRO A 169 -9.82 15.85 -11.67
CA PRO A 169 -9.28 14.52 -11.39
C PRO A 169 -10.38 13.48 -11.20
N VAL A 170 -10.12 12.26 -11.69
CA VAL A 170 -11.05 11.11 -11.58
C VAL A 170 -10.36 9.84 -11.04
N ALA A 171 -9.02 9.76 -11.09
CA ALA A 171 -8.29 8.59 -10.63
C ALA A 171 -6.98 8.94 -9.93
N VAL A 172 -6.60 8.14 -8.94
CA VAL A 172 -5.33 8.22 -8.20
C VAL A 172 -4.65 6.86 -8.19
N ARG A 173 -3.34 6.86 -8.30
CA ARG A 173 -2.47 5.70 -8.05
C ARG A 173 -1.43 6.05 -7.00
N TYR A 174 -1.09 5.09 -6.14
CA TYR A 174 -0.03 5.20 -5.15
C TYR A 174 0.96 4.05 -5.31
N ALA A 175 2.25 4.37 -5.45
CA ALA A 175 3.32 3.39 -5.62
C ALA A 175 3.00 2.33 -6.71
N PHE A 176 2.21 2.71 -7.74
CA PHE A 176 1.66 1.78 -8.72
C PHE A 176 2.63 1.54 -9.88
N ARG A 177 3.88 1.17 -9.56
CA ARG A 177 4.96 0.78 -10.47
C ARG A 177 5.91 -0.20 -9.77
N ASN A 178 6.77 -0.89 -10.52
CA ASN A 178 7.64 -1.95 -9.99
C ASN A 178 8.57 -1.47 -8.89
N TYR A 179 9.11 -0.24 -9.02
CA TYR A 179 9.91 0.39 -7.99
C TYR A 179 9.56 1.88 -7.88
N CYS A 180 9.12 2.30 -6.72
CA CYS A 180 8.72 3.68 -6.43
C CYS A 180 9.43 4.18 -5.17
N PRO A 181 10.65 4.73 -5.31
CA PRO A 181 11.44 5.19 -4.17
C PRO A 181 10.79 6.37 -3.42
N GLU A 182 9.87 7.08 -4.07
CA GLU A 182 9.12 8.18 -3.47
C GLU A 182 7.97 7.73 -2.57
N ALA A 183 7.59 6.45 -2.63
CA ALA A 183 6.52 5.88 -1.79
C ALA A 183 6.99 5.81 -0.33
N ASN A 184 6.52 6.75 0.47
CA ASN A 184 7.04 7.02 1.82
C ASN A 184 5.95 7.14 2.89
N VAL A 185 4.70 6.83 2.56
CA VAL A 185 3.58 6.92 3.49
C VAL A 185 3.54 5.69 4.39
N MET A 186 3.50 5.92 5.69
CA MET A 186 3.40 4.89 6.72
C MET A 186 2.36 5.28 7.76
N THR A 187 1.86 4.33 8.52
CA THR A 187 1.18 4.64 9.77
C THR A 187 2.19 5.07 10.84
N THR A 188 1.74 5.80 11.85
CA THR A 188 2.54 6.15 13.03
C THR A 188 3.07 4.91 13.78
N MET A 189 2.50 3.74 13.53
CA MET A 189 2.94 2.45 14.08
C MET A 189 3.89 1.68 13.15
N GLY A 190 4.37 2.29 12.05
CA GLY A 190 5.40 1.70 11.19
C GLY A 190 4.90 0.72 10.13
N GLN A 191 3.60 0.69 9.82
CA GLN A 191 3.09 -0.08 8.68
C GLN A 191 3.05 0.79 7.43
N PRO A 192 3.63 0.36 6.29
CA PRO A 192 3.60 1.12 5.06
C PRO A 192 2.22 1.07 4.41
N LEU A 193 1.84 2.15 3.74
CA LEU A 193 0.67 2.15 2.87
C LEU A 193 0.89 1.18 1.70
N VAL A 194 -0.11 0.34 1.48
CA VAL A 194 -0.09 -0.65 0.40
C VAL A 194 -0.26 0.05 -0.95
N PRO A 195 0.49 -0.32 -2.00
CA PRO A 195 0.27 0.18 -3.35
C PRO A 195 -1.17 -0.05 -3.82
N PHE A 196 -1.75 0.95 -4.46
CA PHE A 196 -3.12 0.85 -4.97
C PHE A 196 -3.34 1.70 -6.21
N ARG A 197 -4.43 1.41 -6.90
CA ARG A 197 -5.09 2.28 -7.88
C ARG A 197 -6.58 2.41 -7.58
N THR A 198 -7.18 3.52 -7.94
CA THR A 198 -8.62 3.75 -7.80
C THR A 198 -9.38 3.47 -9.11
N ASP A 199 -8.64 3.29 -10.20
CA ASP A 199 -9.15 3.01 -11.53
C ASP A 199 -9.17 1.50 -11.84
N ASP A 200 -10.00 1.12 -12.80
CA ASP A 200 -10.08 -0.23 -13.38
C ASP A 200 -9.63 -0.25 -14.86
N TRP A 201 -8.95 0.80 -15.28
CA TRP A 201 -8.56 0.96 -16.67
C TRP A 201 -7.60 -0.14 -17.15
N PRO A 202 -7.71 -0.58 -18.40
CA PRO A 202 -6.75 -1.49 -18.99
C PRO A 202 -5.34 -0.92 -18.88
N LEU A 203 -4.39 -1.78 -18.51
CA LEU A 203 -2.99 -1.42 -18.44
C LEU A 203 -2.31 -1.89 -19.73
N ASP A 204 -2.30 -1.03 -20.74
CA ASP A 204 -1.74 -1.35 -22.07
C ASP A 204 -0.22 -1.49 -22.06
N ASP A 205 0.42 -1.05 -20.98
CA ASP A 205 1.86 -1.01 -20.77
C ASP A 205 2.40 -2.10 -19.82
N ILE A 206 1.57 -3.12 -19.52
CA ILE A 206 2.07 -4.30 -18.81
C ILE A 206 3.02 -5.03 -19.76
N GLY A 207 4.32 -4.71 -19.63
CA GLY A 207 5.44 -5.50 -20.12
C GLY A 207 5.16 -6.41 -21.33
N ARG A 208 4.70 -5.87 -22.46
CA ARG A 208 4.88 -6.60 -23.70
C ARG A 208 6.36 -6.59 -23.97
N ILE A 209 7.02 -7.70 -23.64
CA ILE A 209 8.33 -8.04 -24.19
C ILE A 209 8.19 -7.86 -25.70
N ARG A 210 8.73 -6.81 -26.23
CA ARG A 210 8.92 -6.61 -27.66
C ARG A 210 10.28 -7.16 -28.05
#